data_c8a5acedc9b1fb6666d2804c574d007e
#
_entry.id   c8a5acedc9b1fb6666d2804c574d007e
#
_cell.length_a   1.000
_cell.length_b   1.000
_cell.length_c   1.000
_cell.angle_alpha   90.00
_cell.angle_beta   90.00
_cell.angle_gamma   90.00
#
_symmetry.space_group_name_H-M   'P 1'
#
loop_
_entity.id
_entity.type
_entity.pdbx_description
1 polymer ?
#
loop_
_entity_poly.entity_id
_entity_poly.type
_entity_poly.pdbx_seq_one_letter_code
_entity_poly.pdbx_strand_id
1 'polypeptide(L)'
;MTGDGVRERKGAGVCSIPKGGNAQDLQFPIPEPSPFPRSPPPLSLARGRGRRYLRAMAKLYFHYSTMNAGKSTLLLQAAYNYRERGMETFLITAKLDNRAGDGCIGSRIGISAPADTFEAGEDLLAKIARRMDAGPIACVFIDEAQFLEPDQVWQLARAVDDLRVPVMAYGLRVDFQGHLFPGSATLLALADEMREARTICHCGKKATMVVRQDAEGRALTDGAQVQIGGNETYVSLCRRHWREAMGDTVSG
;
A
#
# COMPACT_ATOMS: atom_id res chain seq x y z
N MET A 1 36.92 18.05 -31.51
CA MET A 1 36.78 18.57 -30.12
C MET A 1 35.50 17.98 -29.58
N THR A 2 35.67 16.97 -28.77
CA THR A 2 34.69 16.09 -28.18
C THR A 2 34.13 16.76 -26.92
N GLY A 3 32.80 16.82 -26.81
CA GLY A 3 32.09 17.30 -25.64
C GLY A 3 31.23 16.19 -25.07
N ASP A 4 31.75 15.46 -24.09
CA ASP A 4 31.03 14.46 -23.31
C ASP A 4 29.95 15.14 -22.44
N GLY A 5 28.70 14.87 -22.76
CA GLY A 5 27.54 15.25 -21.92
C GLY A 5 27.30 14.22 -20.84
N VAL A 6 27.83 14.46 -19.64
CA VAL A 6 27.49 13.72 -18.43
C VAL A 6 26.03 14.04 -18.07
N ARG A 7 25.14 13.07 -18.21
CA ARG A 7 23.78 13.14 -17.66
C ARG A 7 23.84 12.98 -16.15
N GLU A 8 23.69 14.10 -15.44
CA GLU A 8 23.43 14.09 -14.00
C GLU A 8 22.12 13.33 -13.70
N ARG A 9 22.24 12.27 -12.92
CA ARG A 9 21.08 11.61 -12.30
C ARG A 9 20.48 12.60 -11.31
N LYS A 10 19.27 13.07 -11.55
CA LYS A 10 18.48 13.83 -10.58
C LYS A 10 18.39 13.01 -9.30
N GLY A 11 18.89 13.58 -8.21
CA GLY A 11 18.95 12.97 -6.91
C GLY A 11 17.57 12.55 -6.41
N ALA A 12 17.51 11.37 -5.78
CA ALA A 12 16.36 10.88 -5.06
C ALA A 12 15.92 11.94 -4.03
N GLY A 13 14.68 12.40 -4.14
CA GLY A 13 14.08 13.32 -3.18
C GLY A 13 14.15 12.73 -1.77
N VAL A 14 14.68 13.51 -0.83
CA VAL A 14 14.71 13.13 0.59
C VAL A 14 13.28 13.23 1.12
N CYS A 15 12.71 12.09 1.48
CA CYS A 15 11.38 12.00 2.10
C CYS A 15 11.46 12.60 3.50
N SER A 16 10.88 13.80 3.69
CA SER A 16 10.94 14.55 4.95
C SER A 16 9.71 14.23 5.79
N ILE A 17 9.93 13.62 6.97
CA ILE A 17 8.87 13.40 7.96
C ILE A 17 8.70 14.69 8.79
N PRO A 18 7.46 15.19 9.02
CA PRO A 18 7.25 16.30 9.97
C PRO A 18 7.63 15.84 11.38
N LYS A 19 8.57 16.55 12.00
CA LYS A 19 8.97 16.31 13.39
C LYS A 19 7.88 16.86 14.32
N GLY A 20 7.08 15.97 14.88
CA GLY A 20 6.14 16.28 15.93
C GLY A 20 6.23 15.25 17.05
N GLY A 21 6.72 15.67 18.23
CA GLY A 21 6.62 14.93 19.48
C GLY A 21 7.89 14.23 19.96
N ASN A 22 8.36 14.62 21.15
CA ASN A 22 9.46 14.01 21.91
C ASN A 22 9.30 12.51 22.06
N ALA A 23 10.14 11.74 21.36
CA ALA A 23 10.39 10.35 21.69
C ALA A 23 11.60 10.33 22.67
N GLN A 24 11.35 9.98 23.92
CA GLN A 24 12.40 9.64 24.86
C GLN A 24 13.10 8.38 24.37
N ASP A 25 14.45 8.44 24.34
CA ASP A 25 15.34 7.36 23.93
C ASP A 25 15.07 6.07 24.72
N LEU A 26 14.35 5.13 24.13
CA LEU A 26 14.32 3.74 24.56
C LEU A 26 15.42 3.00 23.79
N GLN A 27 16.62 2.99 24.35
CA GLN A 27 17.72 2.11 23.92
C GLN A 27 17.38 0.68 24.33
N PHE A 28 16.95 -0.13 23.35
CA PHE A 28 16.93 -1.59 23.52
C PHE A 28 18.32 -2.14 23.14
N PRO A 29 18.93 -3.04 23.94
CA PRO A 29 20.17 -3.68 23.59
C PRO A 29 19.97 -4.54 22.33
N ILE A 30 20.76 -4.29 21.29
CA ILE A 30 20.79 -5.10 20.07
C ILE A 30 21.48 -6.42 20.44
N PRO A 31 20.83 -7.59 20.33
CA PRO A 31 21.52 -8.88 20.51
C PRO A 31 22.53 -9.07 19.37
N GLU A 32 23.73 -9.59 19.72
CA GLU A 32 24.75 -9.93 18.74
C GLU A 32 24.22 -10.91 17.69
N PRO A 33 24.60 -10.75 16.42
CA PRO A 33 24.15 -11.65 15.36
C PRO A 33 24.74 -13.05 15.58
N SER A 34 23.86 -14.04 15.76
CA SER A 34 24.27 -15.45 15.76
C SER A 34 24.85 -15.82 14.38
N PRO A 35 25.85 -16.73 14.32
CA PRO A 35 26.43 -17.12 13.06
C PRO A 35 25.44 -17.93 12.22
N PHE A 36 24.86 -17.27 11.22
CA PHE A 36 24.04 -17.95 10.21
C PHE A 36 24.90 -18.91 9.39
N PRO A 37 24.39 -20.12 9.05
CA PRO A 37 25.10 -21.03 8.18
C PRO A 37 25.28 -20.38 6.80
N ARG A 38 26.48 -20.54 6.26
CA ARG A 38 26.90 -20.01 4.95
C ARG A 38 25.92 -20.43 3.87
N SER A 39 25.61 -19.50 2.97
CA SER A 39 24.78 -19.71 1.79
C SER A 39 25.13 -21.00 1.07
N PRO A 40 24.15 -21.78 0.57
CA PRO A 40 24.43 -22.93 -0.24
C PRO A 40 25.14 -22.52 -1.55
N PRO A 41 26.02 -23.36 -2.10
CA PRO A 41 26.78 -23.04 -3.30
C PRO A 41 25.82 -22.87 -4.50
N PRO A 42 26.22 -22.12 -5.55
CA PRO A 42 25.40 -21.92 -6.72
C PRO A 42 25.14 -23.27 -7.41
N LEU A 43 23.86 -23.58 -7.62
CA LEU A 43 23.43 -24.77 -8.35
C LEU A 43 23.95 -24.71 -9.79
N SER A 44 24.93 -25.56 -10.11
CA SER A 44 25.39 -25.80 -11.47
C SER A 44 24.22 -26.24 -12.35
N LEU A 45 24.08 -25.61 -13.50
CA LEU A 45 23.11 -25.94 -14.54
C LEU A 45 23.38 -27.34 -15.09
N ALA A 46 22.78 -28.36 -14.48
CA ALA A 46 22.66 -29.67 -15.08
C ALA A 46 21.50 -29.63 -16.11
N ARG A 47 21.83 -29.73 -17.40
CA ARG A 47 20.89 -29.96 -18.49
C ARG A 47 20.28 -31.34 -18.29
N GLY A 48 18.95 -31.41 -18.00
CA GLY A 48 18.23 -32.68 -17.87
C GLY A 48 16.74 -32.48 -17.66
N ARG A 49 15.97 -32.67 -18.74
CA ARG A 49 14.55 -33.07 -18.83
C ARG A 49 13.59 -32.67 -17.69
N GLY A 50 12.71 -31.73 -17.97
CA GLY A 50 11.30 -31.88 -17.64
C GLY A 50 10.89 -31.93 -16.18
N ARG A 51 11.36 -31.03 -15.32
CA ARG A 51 10.56 -30.58 -14.18
C ARG A 51 10.00 -29.18 -14.52
N ARG A 52 8.73 -29.16 -15.00
CA ARG A 52 7.88 -28.00 -14.79
C ARG A 52 7.76 -27.84 -13.27
N TYR A 53 8.69 -27.09 -12.68
CA TYR A 53 8.39 -26.47 -11.39
C TYR A 53 7.08 -25.70 -11.64
N LEU A 54 6.04 -26.05 -10.93
CA LEU A 54 4.88 -25.20 -10.76
C LEU A 54 5.44 -23.90 -10.14
N ARG A 55 5.80 -22.96 -11.02
CA ARG A 55 6.20 -21.62 -10.63
C ARG A 55 4.98 -21.09 -9.91
N ALA A 56 5.10 -20.82 -8.61
CA ALA A 56 4.00 -20.30 -7.82
C ALA A 56 3.36 -19.18 -8.64
N MET A 57 2.07 -19.34 -8.96
CA MET A 57 1.37 -18.36 -9.80
C MET A 57 1.43 -17.01 -9.07
N ALA A 58 1.81 -15.96 -9.79
CA ALA A 58 1.66 -14.61 -9.27
C ALA A 58 0.18 -14.40 -8.90
N LYS A 59 -0.08 -13.57 -7.89
CA LYS A 59 -1.44 -13.31 -7.40
C LYS A 59 -1.65 -11.81 -7.20
N LEU A 60 -2.90 -11.39 -7.38
CA LEU A 60 -3.39 -10.08 -6.96
C LEU A 60 -3.92 -10.19 -5.52
N TYR A 61 -3.31 -9.44 -4.62
CA TYR A 61 -3.72 -9.37 -3.21
C TYR A 61 -4.40 -8.04 -2.94
N PHE A 62 -5.51 -8.07 -2.22
CA PHE A 62 -6.15 -6.86 -1.68
C PHE A 62 -6.10 -6.84 -0.15
N HIS A 63 -5.27 -5.97 0.38
CA HIS A 63 -5.17 -5.67 1.81
C HIS A 63 -6.08 -4.49 2.14
N TYR A 64 -7.27 -4.76 2.63
CA TYR A 64 -8.25 -3.71 2.90
C TYR A 64 -8.44 -3.44 4.39
N SER A 65 -8.94 -2.26 4.72
CA SER A 65 -9.30 -1.88 6.08
C SER A 65 -10.14 -0.60 6.11
N THR A 66 -10.43 -0.14 7.32
CA THR A 66 -10.79 1.25 7.59
C THR A 66 -9.53 2.14 7.65
N MET A 67 -9.71 3.43 7.90
CA MET A 67 -8.58 4.31 8.21
C MET A 67 -7.89 3.86 9.52
N ASN A 68 -6.64 4.29 9.69
CA ASN A 68 -5.86 4.08 10.93
C ASN A 68 -5.56 2.62 11.31
N ALA A 69 -5.68 1.68 10.38
CA ALA A 69 -5.39 0.26 10.61
C ALA A 69 -3.95 -0.15 10.28
N GLY A 70 -3.06 0.79 9.98
CA GLY A 70 -1.65 0.51 9.71
C GLY A 70 -1.38 -0.10 8.33
N LYS A 71 -2.24 0.11 7.32
CA LYS A 71 -2.04 -0.42 5.96
C LYS A 71 -0.67 -0.06 5.36
N SER A 72 -0.31 1.22 5.35
CA SER A 72 0.98 1.68 4.83
C SER A 72 2.16 1.12 5.64
N THR A 73 1.99 0.89 6.97
CA THR A 73 2.99 0.20 7.79
C THR A 73 3.19 -1.24 7.32
N LEU A 74 2.11 -1.99 7.09
CA LEU A 74 2.16 -3.38 6.61
C LEU A 74 2.78 -3.45 5.21
N LEU A 75 2.46 -2.50 4.33
CA LEU A 75 3.05 -2.38 3.00
C LEU A 75 4.56 -2.19 3.11
N LEU A 76 5.00 -1.18 3.87
CA LEU A 76 6.41 -0.84 4.03
C LEU A 76 7.20 -1.98 4.67
N GLN A 77 6.62 -2.67 5.67
CA GLN A 77 7.22 -3.86 6.28
C GLN A 77 7.37 -4.99 5.26
N ALA A 78 6.35 -5.27 4.46
CA ALA A 78 6.42 -6.29 3.43
C ALA A 78 7.48 -5.94 2.37
N ALA A 79 7.48 -4.71 1.85
CA ALA A 79 8.47 -4.24 0.88
C ALA A 79 9.90 -4.30 1.44
N TYR A 80 10.08 -3.96 2.71
CA TYR A 80 11.37 -4.08 3.40
C TYR A 80 11.87 -5.53 3.44
N ASN A 81 11.00 -6.49 3.78
CA ASN A 81 11.34 -7.91 3.83
C ASN A 81 11.82 -8.47 2.47
N TYR A 82 11.24 -7.99 1.36
CA TYR A 82 11.72 -8.33 0.01
C TYR A 82 13.13 -7.78 -0.22
N ARG A 83 13.36 -6.51 0.10
CA ARG A 83 14.66 -5.85 -0.10
C ARG A 83 15.78 -6.44 0.74
N GLU A 84 15.52 -6.84 1.99
CA GLU A 84 16.49 -7.55 2.82
C GLU A 84 16.97 -8.87 2.21
N ARG A 85 16.18 -9.47 1.33
CA ARG A 85 16.50 -10.69 0.58
C ARG A 85 17.11 -10.41 -0.79
N GLY A 86 17.44 -9.16 -1.10
CA GLY A 86 17.96 -8.74 -2.42
C GLY A 86 16.92 -8.81 -3.53
N MET A 87 15.63 -8.79 -3.20
CA MET A 87 14.53 -8.80 -4.16
C MET A 87 14.00 -7.38 -4.37
N GLU A 88 14.08 -6.88 -5.61
CA GLU A 88 13.58 -5.56 -5.98
C GLU A 88 12.06 -5.50 -5.91
N THR A 89 11.56 -4.37 -5.41
CA THR A 89 10.12 -4.09 -5.31
C THR A 89 9.80 -2.78 -6.02
N PHE A 90 8.57 -2.67 -6.54
CA PHE A 90 8.07 -1.45 -7.14
C PHE A 90 6.91 -0.91 -6.30
N LEU A 91 7.15 0.22 -5.64
CA LEU A 91 6.17 0.89 -4.78
C LEU A 91 5.50 2.00 -5.57
N ILE A 92 4.18 2.06 -5.51
CA ILE A 92 3.35 3.06 -6.20
C ILE A 92 2.29 3.56 -5.20
N THR A 93 2.04 4.86 -5.16
CA THR A 93 0.97 5.47 -4.34
C THR A 93 0.11 6.42 -5.17
N ALA A 94 -1.10 6.72 -4.70
CA ALA A 94 -1.93 7.71 -5.38
C ALA A 94 -1.30 9.11 -5.28
N LYS A 95 -1.14 9.80 -6.40
CA LYS A 95 -0.62 11.18 -6.43
C LYS A 95 -1.48 12.15 -5.63
N LEU A 96 -2.76 11.84 -5.49
CA LEU A 96 -3.69 12.60 -4.66
C LEU A 96 -3.28 12.61 -3.19
N ASP A 97 -2.59 11.57 -2.70
CA ASP A 97 -2.12 11.50 -1.31
C ASP A 97 -0.70 12.04 -1.16
N ASN A 98 -0.59 13.28 -0.77
CA ASN A 98 0.68 13.99 -0.54
C ASN A 98 1.04 14.16 0.95
N ARG A 99 0.36 13.44 1.87
CA ARG A 99 0.55 13.58 3.33
C ARG A 99 1.99 13.26 3.79
N ALA A 100 2.68 12.38 3.11
CA ALA A 100 4.08 12.02 3.38
C ALA A 100 5.09 12.74 2.46
N GLY A 101 4.61 13.64 1.61
CA GLY A 101 5.36 14.27 0.52
C GLY A 101 5.13 13.59 -0.82
N ASP A 102 5.34 14.32 -1.92
CA ASP A 102 5.13 13.81 -3.26
C ASP A 102 6.03 12.59 -3.54
N GLY A 103 5.43 11.53 -4.05
CA GLY A 103 6.17 10.30 -4.37
C GLY A 103 6.73 9.59 -3.14
N CYS A 104 6.00 9.64 -2.00
CA CYS A 104 6.42 9.02 -0.76
C CYS A 104 5.26 8.27 -0.10
N ILE A 105 5.48 7.02 0.27
CA ILE A 105 4.58 6.28 1.16
C ILE A 105 5.06 6.49 2.59
N GLY A 106 4.19 7.02 3.44
CA GLY A 106 4.49 7.28 4.85
C GLY A 106 3.56 6.56 5.80
N SER A 107 4.10 6.08 6.89
CA SER A 107 3.36 5.48 7.99
C SER A 107 3.32 6.42 9.19
N ARG A 108 2.24 6.38 9.96
CA ARG A 108 2.08 7.18 11.20
C ARG A 108 3.07 6.84 12.30
N ILE A 109 3.69 5.66 12.25
CA ILE A 109 4.75 5.27 13.18
C ILE A 109 6.14 5.74 12.76
N GLY A 110 6.22 6.64 11.75
CA GLY A 110 7.47 7.32 11.38
C GLY A 110 8.33 6.58 10.37
N ILE A 111 7.86 5.48 9.76
CA ILE A 111 8.57 4.83 8.65
C ILE A 111 8.04 5.32 7.31
N SER A 112 8.93 5.48 6.34
CA SER A 112 8.58 5.94 4.99
C SER A 112 9.50 5.33 3.94
N ALA A 113 9.05 5.34 2.68
CA ALA A 113 9.85 4.95 1.53
C ALA A 113 9.46 5.76 0.29
N PRO A 114 10.42 6.05 -0.61
CA PRO A 114 10.12 6.62 -1.91
C PRO A 114 9.27 5.65 -2.74
N ALA A 115 8.33 6.21 -3.49
CA ALA A 115 7.43 5.47 -4.35
C ALA A 115 7.16 6.27 -5.63
N ASP A 116 6.81 5.58 -6.71
CA ASP A 116 6.19 6.23 -7.87
C ASP A 116 4.74 6.60 -7.53
N THR A 117 4.15 7.47 -8.34
CA THR A 117 2.75 7.87 -8.18
C THR A 117 1.89 7.33 -9.31
N PHE A 118 0.58 7.22 -9.06
CA PHE A 118 -0.41 7.01 -10.11
C PHE A 118 -1.51 8.07 -10.06
N GLU A 119 -2.06 8.38 -11.23
CA GLU A 119 -3.20 9.28 -11.44
C GLU A 119 -4.32 8.55 -12.16
N ALA A 120 -5.52 9.12 -12.14
CA ALA A 120 -6.65 8.66 -12.94
C ALA A 120 -6.30 8.63 -14.43
N GLY A 121 -6.72 7.59 -15.15
CA GLY A 121 -6.44 7.41 -16.58
C GLY A 121 -5.01 6.97 -16.92
N GLU A 122 -4.11 6.81 -15.95
CA GLU A 122 -2.74 6.34 -16.22
C GLU A 122 -2.74 4.83 -16.52
N ASP A 123 -1.97 4.41 -17.54
CA ASP A 123 -1.76 2.99 -17.86
C ASP A 123 -0.73 2.36 -16.92
N LEU A 124 -1.23 1.70 -15.89
CA LEU A 124 -0.41 1.01 -14.88
C LEU A 124 0.26 -0.25 -15.43
N LEU A 125 -0.35 -0.94 -16.37
CA LEU A 125 0.28 -2.12 -16.99
C LEU A 125 1.54 -1.71 -17.75
N ALA A 126 1.44 -0.66 -18.58
CA ALA A 126 2.59 -0.12 -19.28
C ALA A 126 3.65 0.46 -18.32
N LYS A 127 3.23 1.09 -17.22
CA LYS A 127 4.14 1.60 -16.20
C LYS A 127 4.93 0.49 -15.52
N ILE A 128 4.28 -0.60 -15.13
CA ILE A 128 4.92 -1.78 -14.53
C ILE A 128 5.86 -2.44 -15.55
N ALA A 129 5.43 -2.61 -16.80
CA ALA A 129 6.26 -3.19 -17.85
C ALA A 129 7.55 -2.38 -18.07
N ARG A 130 7.45 -1.05 -18.23
CA ARG A 130 8.63 -0.16 -18.34
C ARG A 130 9.58 -0.26 -17.14
N ARG A 131 9.04 -0.41 -15.92
CA ARG A 131 9.88 -0.59 -14.73
C ARG A 131 10.59 -1.95 -14.76
N MET A 132 9.96 -2.99 -15.29
CA MET A 132 10.56 -4.32 -15.46
C MET A 132 11.65 -4.36 -16.53
N ASP A 133 11.57 -3.51 -17.57
CA ASP A 133 12.65 -3.35 -18.57
C ASP A 133 13.96 -2.86 -17.96
N ALA A 134 13.88 -2.08 -16.87
CA ALA A 134 15.05 -1.61 -16.12
C ALA A 134 15.64 -2.67 -15.17
N GLY A 135 14.94 -3.78 -14.95
CA GLY A 135 15.37 -4.88 -14.09
C GLY A 135 14.20 -5.67 -13.49
N PRO A 136 14.46 -6.90 -13.04
CA PRO A 136 13.40 -7.76 -12.51
C PRO A 136 12.77 -7.18 -11.25
N ILE A 137 11.44 -7.27 -11.15
CA ILE A 137 10.65 -6.88 -9.98
C ILE A 137 10.09 -8.16 -9.35
N ALA A 138 10.27 -8.31 -8.04
CA ALA A 138 9.74 -9.45 -7.29
C ALA A 138 8.27 -9.25 -6.84
N CYS A 139 7.87 -7.98 -6.61
CA CYS A 139 6.51 -7.62 -6.21
C CYS A 139 6.23 -6.15 -6.49
N VAL A 140 5.01 -5.84 -6.92
CA VAL A 140 4.47 -4.48 -7.01
C VAL A 140 3.61 -4.21 -5.78
N PHE A 141 3.79 -3.05 -5.15
CA PHE A 141 3.01 -2.60 -4.00
C PHE A 141 2.27 -1.33 -4.36
N ILE A 142 0.95 -1.32 -4.16
CA ILE A 142 0.09 -0.16 -4.42
C ILE A 142 -0.46 0.32 -3.08
N ASP A 143 -0.11 1.54 -2.66
CA ASP A 143 -0.76 2.19 -1.52
C ASP A 143 -1.92 3.07 -1.98
N GLU A 144 -2.86 3.35 -1.07
CA GLU A 144 -4.08 4.11 -1.31
C GLU A 144 -4.90 3.59 -2.52
N ALA A 145 -4.95 2.26 -2.67
CA ALA A 145 -5.52 1.56 -3.83
C ALA A 145 -7.03 1.81 -4.04
N GLN A 146 -7.75 2.40 -3.06
CA GLN A 146 -9.14 2.81 -3.25
C GLN A 146 -9.29 3.91 -4.32
N PHE A 147 -8.22 4.66 -4.60
CA PHE A 147 -8.21 5.71 -5.63
C PHE A 147 -7.94 5.20 -7.05
N LEU A 148 -7.71 3.90 -7.21
CA LEU A 148 -7.65 3.28 -8.52
C LEU A 148 -9.01 3.36 -9.23
N GLU A 149 -8.97 3.56 -10.53
CA GLU A 149 -10.14 3.36 -11.40
C GLU A 149 -10.34 1.86 -11.68
N PRO A 150 -11.56 1.41 -12.00
CA PRO A 150 -11.83 0.01 -12.34
C PRO A 150 -10.90 -0.54 -13.42
N ASP A 151 -10.63 0.23 -14.49
CA ASP A 151 -9.75 -0.18 -15.58
C ASP A 151 -8.30 -0.36 -15.11
N GLN A 152 -7.84 0.48 -14.17
CA GLN A 152 -6.51 0.34 -13.58
C GLN A 152 -6.39 -0.95 -12.75
N VAL A 153 -7.45 -1.37 -12.05
CA VAL A 153 -7.46 -2.65 -11.34
C VAL A 153 -7.39 -3.82 -12.32
N TRP A 154 -8.08 -3.77 -13.46
CA TRP A 154 -7.94 -4.75 -14.53
C TRP A 154 -6.52 -4.79 -15.09
N GLN A 155 -5.86 -3.65 -15.23
CA GLN A 155 -4.45 -3.57 -15.64
C GLN A 155 -3.53 -4.25 -14.61
N LEU A 156 -3.80 -4.10 -13.30
CA LEU A 156 -3.06 -4.81 -12.26
C LEU A 156 -3.28 -6.32 -12.33
N ALA A 157 -4.51 -6.79 -12.57
CA ALA A 157 -4.80 -8.21 -12.79
C ALA A 157 -4.02 -8.74 -14.01
N ARG A 158 -3.99 -7.99 -15.11
CA ARG A 158 -3.16 -8.33 -16.29
C ARG A 158 -1.65 -8.34 -15.99
N ALA A 159 -1.16 -7.43 -15.13
CA ALA A 159 0.24 -7.49 -14.72
C ALA A 159 0.56 -8.81 -13.98
N VAL A 160 -0.37 -9.31 -13.17
CA VAL A 160 -0.26 -10.62 -12.53
C VAL A 160 -0.27 -11.75 -13.56
N ASP A 161 -1.22 -11.72 -14.49
CA ASP A 161 -1.45 -12.81 -15.43
C ASP A 161 -0.41 -12.85 -16.55
N ASP A 162 -0.12 -11.70 -17.16
CA ASP A 162 0.70 -11.58 -18.37
C ASP A 162 2.19 -11.39 -18.01
N LEU A 163 2.49 -10.48 -17.06
CA LEU A 163 3.88 -10.17 -16.66
C LEU A 163 4.40 -11.09 -15.55
N ARG A 164 3.52 -11.90 -14.95
CA ARG A 164 3.86 -12.84 -13.87
C ARG A 164 4.52 -12.18 -12.65
N VAL A 165 4.12 -10.96 -12.32
CA VAL A 165 4.57 -10.23 -11.14
C VAL A 165 3.44 -10.15 -10.11
N PRO A 166 3.66 -10.57 -8.84
CA PRO A 166 2.67 -10.39 -7.79
C PRO A 166 2.35 -8.91 -7.55
N VAL A 167 1.08 -8.60 -7.29
CA VAL A 167 0.64 -7.25 -6.94
C VAL A 167 -0.06 -7.28 -5.58
N MET A 168 0.40 -6.44 -4.65
CA MET A 168 -0.20 -6.25 -3.34
C MET A 168 -0.80 -4.85 -3.25
N ALA A 169 -2.12 -4.73 -3.33
CA ALA A 169 -2.87 -3.49 -3.24
C ALA A 169 -3.35 -3.26 -1.80
N TYR A 170 -3.08 -2.07 -1.25
CA TYR A 170 -3.48 -1.65 0.09
C TYR A 170 -4.41 -0.46 -0.01
N GLY A 171 -5.62 -0.57 0.57
CA GLY A 171 -6.61 0.48 0.42
C GLY A 171 -7.75 0.45 1.45
N LEU A 172 -8.56 1.49 1.42
CA LEU A 172 -9.82 1.54 2.17
C LEU A 172 -10.85 0.67 1.47
N ARG A 173 -11.72 0.01 2.24
CA ARG A 173 -12.85 -0.73 1.67
C ARG A 173 -13.99 0.20 1.31
N VAL A 174 -14.42 1.02 2.28
CA VAL A 174 -15.58 1.92 2.17
C VAL A 174 -15.22 3.33 2.61
N ASP A 175 -15.97 4.30 2.14
CA ASP A 175 -15.93 5.69 2.58
C ASP A 175 -16.64 5.89 3.93
N PHE A 176 -16.76 7.15 4.38
CA PHE A 176 -17.42 7.50 5.63
C PHE A 176 -18.93 7.30 5.60
N GLN A 177 -19.56 7.27 4.42
CA GLN A 177 -20.98 7.00 4.21
C GLN A 177 -21.28 5.51 4.09
N GLY A 178 -20.26 4.65 4.07
CA GLY A 178 -20.41 3.20 3.94
C GLY A 178 -20.45 2.70 2.50
N HIS A 179 -20.22 3.55 1.51
CA HIS A 179 -20.19 3.17 0.11
C HIS A 179 -18.79 2.65 -0.28
N LEU A 180 -18.74 1.68 -1.18
CA LEU A 180 -17.48 1.21 -1.74
C LEU A 180 -16.85 2.29 -2.63
N PHE A 181 -15.54 2.42 -2.55
CA PHE A 181 -14.78 3.12 -3.59
C PHE A 181 -14.77 2.27 -4.88
N PRO A 182 -14.81 2.89 -6.08
CA PRO A 182 -14.82 2.15 -7.35
C PRO A 182 -13.64 1.17 -7.50
N GLY A 183 -12.42 1.62 -7.16
CA GLY A 183 -11.24 0.77 -7.18
C GLY A 183 -11.33 -0.39 -6.18
N SER A 184 -11.84 -0.13 -4.97
CA SER A 184 -12.03 -1.16 -3.95
C SER A 184 -13.11 -2.17 -4.34
N ALA A 185 -14.20 -1.74 -4.97
CA ALA A 185 -15.23 -2.64 -5.49
C ALA A 185 -14.65 -3.61 -6.52
N THR A 186 -13.84 -3.10 -7.45
CA THR A 186 -13.19 -3.92 -8.48
C THR A 186 -12.12 -4.82 -7.88
N LEU A 187 -11.34 -4.36 -6.90
CA LEU A 187 -10.36 -5.19 -6.18
C LEU A 187 -11.04 -6.33 -5.40
N LEU A 188 -12.19 -6.07 -4.75
CA LEU A 188 -12.98 -7.13 -4.08
C LEU A 188 -13.51 -8.18 -5.05
N ALA A 189 -13.75 -7.82 -6.32
CA ALA A 189 -14.21 -8.74 -7.36
C ALA A 189 -13.07 -9.57 -7.98
N LEU A 190 -11.87 -9.00 -8.13
CA LEU A 190 -10.80 -9.58 -8.94
C LEU A 190 -9.63 -10.15 -8.13
N ALA A 191 -9.44 -9.74 -6.87
CA ALA A 191 -8.29 -10.19 -6.10
C ALA A 191 -8.34 -11.69 -5.82
N ASP A 192 -7.21 -12.40 -6.07
CA ASP A 192 -7.06 -13.81 -5.73
C ASP A 192 -7.08 -14.06 -4.23
N GLU A 193 -6.53 -13.09 -3.46
CA GLU A 193 -6.52 -13.15 -2.00
C GLU A 193 -6.89 -11.81 -1.37
N MET A 194 -7.80 -11.87 -0.41
CA MET A 194 -8.22 -10.70 0.36
C MET A 194 -7.76 -10.84 1.81
N ARG A 195 -7.16 -9.79 2.36
CA ARG A 195 -6.66 -9.75 3.73
C ARG A 195 -7.11 -8.47 4.42
N GLU A 196 -7.65 -8.60 5.61
CA GLU A 196 -8.08 -7.45 6.41
C GLU A 196 -6.99 -7.02 7.39
N ALA A 197 -6.53 -5.76 7.27
CA ALA A 197 -5.75 -5.12 8.32
C ALA A 197 -6.72 -4.65 9.41
N ARG A 198 -6.61 -5.20 10.61
CA ARG A 198 -7.58 -4.98 11.70
C ARG A 198 -7.21 -3.78 12.54
N THR A 199 -8.22 -3.01 12.93
CA THR A 199 -8.13 -1.98 13.97
C THR A 199 -9.34 -2.07 14.89
N ILE A 200 -9.33 -1.30 15.98
CA ILE A 200 -10.35 -1.38 17.04
C ILE A 200 -11.17 -0.09 17.13
N CYS A 201 -12.42 -0.24 17.46
CA CYS A 201 -13.32 0.82 17.90
C CYS A 201 -13.04 1.16 19.37
N HIS A 202 -13.44 2.35 19.85
CA HIS A 202 -13.32 2.74 21.26
C HIS A 202 -13.97 1.75 22.25
N CYS A 203 -14.92 0.94 21.80
CA CYS A 203 -15.54 -0.10 22.62
C CYS A 203 -14.75 -1.43 22.64
N GLY A 204 -13.56 -1.51 22.08
CA GLY A 204 -12.73 -2.70 21.98
C GLY A 204 -13.13 -3.68 20.86
N LYS A 205 -14.29 -3.52 20.21
CA LYS A 205 -14.70 -4.35 19.07
C LYS A 205 -13.92 -3.96 17.80
N LYS A 206 -13.84 -4.90 16.86
CA LYS A 206 -13.26 -4.63 15.53
C LYS A 206 -13.93 -3.43 14.87
N ALA A 207 -13.15 -2.45 14.43
CA ALA A 207 -13.62 -1.35 13.61
C ALA A 207 -13.68 -1.79 12.15
N THR A 208 -14.82 -1.55 11.51
CA THR A 208 -15.08 -1.91 10.10
C THR A 208 -15.59 -0.74 9.29
N MET A 209 -15.89 0.37 9.95
CA MET A 209 -16.44 1.59 9.38
C MET A 209 -15.60 2.78 9.80
N VAL A 210 -15.78 3.89 9.13
CA VAL A 210 -15.15 5.17 9.46
C VAL A 210 -16.22 6.26 9.44
N VAL A 211 -16.18 7.19 10.38
CA VAL A 211 -16.92 8.45 10.31
C VAL A 211 -15.97 9.59 9.98
N ARG A 212 -16.45 10.57 9.27
CA ARG A 212 -15.80 11.87 9.13
C ARG A 212 -16.43 12.85 10.11
N GLN A 213 -15.61 13.61 10.82
CA GLN A 213 -16.06 14.53 11.86
C GLN A 213 -15.71 15.97 11.49
N ASP A 214 -16.54 16.91 11.96
CA ASP A 214 -16.22 18.34 11.98
C ASP A 214 -15.25 18.70 13.12
N ALA A 215 -14.94 19.99 13.25
CA ALA A 215 -14.04 20.49 14.29
C ALA A 215 -14.59 20.28 15.71
N GLU A 216 -15.90 20.15 15.86
CA GLU A 216 -16.60 19.90 17.12
C GLU A 216 -16.77 18.40 17.43
N GLY A 217 -16.25 17.50 16.57
CA GLY A 217 -16.31 16.06 16.74
C GLY A 217 -17.65 15.43 16.34
N ARG A 218 -18.54 16.15 15.66
CA ARG A 218 -19.82 15.62 15.17
C ARG A 218 -19.63 14.90 13.85
N ALA A 219 -20.29 13.76 13.70
CA ALA A 219 -20.22 12.99 12.45
C ALA A 219 -20.87 13.78 11.30
N LEU A 220 -20.15 13.87 10.18
CA LEU A 220 -20.66 14.41 8.93
C LEU A 220 -21.36 13.29 8.16
N THR A 221 -22.64 13.49 7.84
CA THR A 221 -23.46 12.50 7.11
C THR A 221 -23.38 12.70 5.60
N ASP A 222 -22.94 13.89 5.16
CA ASP A 222 -22.94 14.31 3.77
C ASP A 222 -21.61 14.94 3.34
N GLY A 223 -21.35 15.02 2.05
CA GLY A 223 -20.17 15.65 1.47
C GLY A 223 -19.43 14.77 0.46
N ALA A 224 -18.35 15.32 -0.12
CA ALA A 224 -17.55 14.62 -1.11
C ALA A 224 -16.95 13.33 -0.53
N GLN A 225 -16.93 12.26 -1.34
CA GLN A 225 -16.39 10.95 -0.95
C GLN A 225 -14.94 11.04 -0.46
N VAL A 226 -14.12 11.88 -1.09
CA VAL A 226 -12.71 12.08 -0.79
C VAL A 226 -12.47 13.44 -0.16
N GLN A 227 -11.83 13.45 1.00
CA GLN A 227 -11.25 14.63 1.63
C GLN A 227 -9.93 14.20 2.29
N ILE A 228 -8.83 14.84 1.92
CA ILE A 228 -7.53 14.56 2.54
C ILE A 228 -7.58 15.07 3.99
N GLY A 229 -7.28 14.18 4.95
CA GLY A 229 -7.32 14.49 6.38
C GLY A 229 -6.73 13.38 7.24
N GLY A 230 -6.54 13.69 8.52
CA GLY A 230 -5.93 12.81 9.52
C GLY A 230 -6.92 12.26 10.55
N ASN A 231 -6.40 11.93 11.75
CA ASN A 231 -7.20 11.41 12.87
C ASN A 231 -8.20 12.41 13.45
N GLU A 232 -7.89 13.69 13.29
CA GLU A 232 -8.77 14.80 13.70
C GLU A 232 -10.06 14.83 12.86
N THR A 233 -10.01 14.28 11.66
CA THR A 233 -11.14 14.29 10.71
C THR A 233 -11.83 12.93 10.61
N TYR A 234 -11.11 11.82 10.84
CA TYR A 234 -11.63 10.48 10.60
C TYR A 234 -11.45 9.56 11.81
N VAL A 235 -12.54 8.94 12.27
CA VAL A 235 -12.56 8.00 13.40
C VAL A 235 -13.05 6.62 12.95
N SER A 236 -12.28 5.59 13.27
CA SER A 236 -12.62 4.20 12.96
C SER A 236 -13.56 3.62 14.00
N LEU A 237 -14.71 3.11 13.59
CA LEU A 237 -15.76 2.60 14.45
C LEU A 237 -16.20 1.18 14.06
N CYS A 238 -16.75 0.43 15.03
CA CYS A 238 -17.55 -0.75 14.70
C CYS A 238 -18.88 -0.31 14.06
N ARG A 239 -19.51 -1.19 13.29
CA ARG A 239 -20.74 -0.87 12.55
C ARG A 239 -21.87 -0.32 13.46
N ARG A 240 -21.99 -0.82 14.71
CA ARG A 240 -22.98 -0.32 15.65
C ARG A 240 -22.75 1.16 15.97
N HIS A 241 -21.55 1.54 16.44
CA HIS A 241 -21.24 2.93 16.80
C HIS A 241 -21.20 3.86 15.59
N TRP A 242 -20.87 3.33 14.40
CA TRP A 242 -20.98 4.08 13.15
C TRP A 242 -22.44 4.45 12.85
N ARG A 243 -23.39 3.48 12.96
CA ARG A 243 -24.81 3.77 12.77
C ARG A 243 -25.34 4.77 13.80
N GLU A 244 -24.98 4.62 15.07
CA GLU A 244 -25.34 5.56 16.12
C GLU A 244 -24.82 6.97 15.81
N ALA A 245 -23.58 7.12 15.35
CA ALA A 245 -22.97 8.41 14.97
C ALA A 245 -23.61 9.02 13.72
N MET A 246 -24.03 8.21 12.74
CA MET A 246 -24.69 8.66 11.52
C MET A 246 -26.20 8.93 11.70
N GLY A 247 -26.73 8.77 12.93
CA GLY A 247 -28.12 9.11 13.26
C GLY A 247 -29.18 8.17 12.68
N ASP A 248 -28.87 6.87 12.53
CA ASP A 248 -29.73 5.84 11.91
C ASP A 248 -30.29 6.21 10.50
N THR A 249 -29.75 7.25 9.88
CA THR A 249 -30.22 7.77 8.57
C THR A 249 -29.77 6.90 7.38
N VAL A 250 -29.08 5.80 7.63
CA VAL A 250 -28.68 4.87 6.57
C VAL A 250 -29.85 3.95 6.29
N SER A 251 -30.74 4.39 5.42
CA SER A 251 -31.72 3.52 4.75
C SER A 251 -30.96 2.51 3.90
N GLY A 252 -31.17 1.22 4.17
CA GLY A 252 -30.60 0.12 3.39
C GLY A 252 -31.12 0.09 1.95
#